data_830bff921531d34627039224eeb72dc6
#
_entry.id   830bff921531d34627039224eeb72dc6
#
_cell.length_a   1.000
_cell.length_b   1.000
_cell.length_c   1.000
_cell.angle_alpha   90.00
_cell.angle_beta   90.00
_cell.angle_gamma   90.00
#
_symmetry.space_group_name_H-M   'P 1'
#
loop_
_entity.id
_entity.type
_entity.pdbx_description
1 polymer ?
#
loop_
_entity_poly.entity_id
_entity_poly.type
_entity_poly.pdbx_seq_one_letter_code
_entity_poly.pdbx_strand_id
1 'polypeptide(L)' 'MGRDDMLREVWRLHDSERLPVSGIARKTRLPEAEVRAMIAEVWEMPASVKAAVGIRHEWREDE' A
#
# COMPACT_ATOMS: atom_id res chain seq x y z
N MET A 1 -16.28 0.87 1.04
CA MET A 1 -14.95 1.05 0.49
C MET A 1 -14.41 -0.27 0.00
N GLY A 2 -13.88 -0.30 -1.20
CA GLY A 2 -13.41 -1.54 -1.77
C GLY A 2 -12.01 -1.90 -1.32
N ARG A 3 -11.62 -3.15 -1.62
CA ARG A 3 -10.29 -3.60 -1.25
C ARG A 3 -9.20 -2.82 -1.97
N ASP A 4 -9.44 -2.42 -3.22
CA ASP A 4 -8.46 -1.63 -3.96
C ASP A 4 -8.21 -0.30 -3.27
N ASP A 5 -9.26 0.31 -2.75
CA ASP A 5 -9.10 1.56 -2.02
C ASP A 5 -8.24 1.37 -0.78
N MET A 6 -8.45 0.27 -0.08
CA MET A 6 -7.66 -0.01 1.11
C MET A 6 -6.21 -0.29 0.75
N LEU A 7 -5.98 -1.01 -0.34
CA LEU A 7 -4.61 -1.27 -0.78
C LEU A 7 -3.88 0.03 -1.10
N ARG A 8 -4.56 0.95 -1.77
CA ARG A 8 -3.95 2.24 -2.09
C ARG A 8 -3.63 3.02 -0.82
N GLU A 9 -4.56 3.01 0.12
CA GLU A 9 -4.35 3.76 1.36
C GLU A 9 -3.20 3.18 2.17
N VAL A 10 -3.18 1.86 2.33
CA VAL A 10 -2.12 1.20 3.07
C VAL A 10 -0.76 1.47 2.41
N TRP A 11 -0.71 1.36 1.10
CA TRP A 11 0.54 1.60 0.40
C TRP A 11 0.98 3.04 0.50
N ARG A 12 0.04 3.98 0.42
CA ARG A 12 0.39 5.39 0.53
C ARG A 12 1.00 5.68 1.89
N LEU A 13 0.41 5.15 2.95
CA LEU A 13 0.95 5.36 4.28
C LEU A 13 2.32 4.72 4.45
N HIS A 14 2.50 3.57 3.83
CA HIS A 14 3.77 2.87 3.90
C HIS A 14 4.86 3.60 3.11
N ASP A 15 4.54 4.03 1.91
CA ASP A 15 5.53 4.57 0.98
C ASP A 15 5.76 6.06 1.17
N SER A 16 4.68 6.82 1.25
CA SER A 16 4.81 8.29 1.33
C SER A 16 5.08 8.77 2.74
N GLU A 17 4.37 8.22 3.71
CA GLU A 17 4.51 8.66 5.09
C GLU A 17 5.46 7.78 5.90
N ARG A 18 5.87 6.67 5.32
CA ARG A 18 6.85 5.79 5.93
C ARG A 18 6.46 5.31 7.32
N LEU A 19 5.18 5.08 7.50
CA LEU A 19 4.69 4.60 8.78
C LEU A 19 5.01 3.12 8.96
N PRO A 20 5.29 2.69 10.18
CA PRO A 20 5.45 1.26 10.44
C PRO A 20 4.09 0.56 10.35
N VAL A 21 4.13 -0.77 10.28
CA VAL A 21 2.90 -1.55 10.17
C VAL A 21 1.93 -1.21 11.29
N SER A 22 2.44 -1.06 12.52
CA SER A 22 1.56 -0.74 13.64
C SER A 22 0.88 0.61 13.45
N GLY A 23 1.61 1.59 12.91
CA GLY A 23 1.02 2.91 12.66
C GLY A 23 -0.03 2.87 11.57
N ILE A 24 0.23 2.11 10.51
CA ILE A 24 -0.73 1.97 9.44
C ILE A 24 -1.98 1.26 9.94
N ALA A 25 -1.80 0.20 10.72
CA ALA A 25 -2.92 -0.56 11.26
C ALA A 25 -3.81 0.34 12.11
N ARG A 26 -3.19 1.21 12.89
CA ARG A 26 -3.95 2.11 13.73
C ARG A 26 -4.73 3.11 12.91
N LYS A 27 -4.12 3.66 11.88
CA LYS A 27 -4.80 4.65 11.04
C LYS A 27 -5.92 4.05 10.21
N THR A 28 -5.72 2.84 9.73
CA THR A 28 -6.70 2.20 8.86
C THR A 28 -7.69 1.34 9.61
N ARG A 29 -7.41 1.09 10.89
CA ARG A 29 -8.25 0.23 11.71
C ARG A 29 -8.26 -1.21 11.23
N LEU A 30 -7.13 -1.61 10.66
CA LEU A 30 -6.95 -3.00 10.21
C LEU A 30 -6.02 -3.71 11.16
N PRO A 31 -6.14 -5.03 11.28
CA PRO A 31 -5.15 -5.80 12.03
C PRO A 31 -3.78 -5.70 11.36
N GLU A 32 -2.72 -5.77 12.16
CA GLU A 32 -1.37 -5.69 11.61
C GLU A 32 -1.11 -6.79 10.60
N ALA A 33 -1.64 -7.98 10.85
CA ALA A 33 -1.45 -9.09 9.92
C ALA A 33 -2.03 -8.74 8.55
N GLU A 34 -3.18 -8.06 8.54
CA GLU A 34 -3.81 -7.67 7.29
C GLU A 34 -2.97 -6.60 6.58
N VAL A 35 -2.44 -5.65 7.34
CA VAL A 35 -1.59 -4.61 6.77
C VAL A 35 -0.36 -5.24 6.12
N ARG A 36 0.28 -6.17 6.81
CA ARG A 36 1.46 -6.85 6.26
C ARG A 36 1.11 -7.60 4.99
N ALA A 37 -0.04 -8.27 4.99
CA ALA A 37 -0.46 -9.01 3.81
C ALA A 37 -0.69 -8.08 2.63
N MET A 38 -1.29 -6.93 2.88
CA MET A 38 -1.55 -5.97 1.81
C MET A 38 -0.26 -5.41 1.24
N ILE A 39 0.69 -5.09 2.10
CA ILE A 39 1.97 -4.58 1.64
C ILE A 39 2.68 -5.64 0.79
N ALA A 40 2.68 -6.88 1.24
CA ALA A 40 3.29 -7.95 0.47
C ALA A 40 2.60 -8.15 -0.86
N GLU A 41 1.29 -8.02 -0.87
CA GLU A 41 0.52 -8.16 -2.09
C GLU A 41 0.94 -7.11 -3.12
N VAL A 42 1.11 -5.87 -2.67
CA VAL A 42 1.53 -4.80 -3.57
C VAL A 42 2.95 -5.06 -4.09
N TRP A 43 3.83 -5.53 -3.23
CA TRP A 43 5.19 -5.83 -3.65
C TRP A 43 5.24 -6.87 -4.76
N GLU A 44 4.27 -7.78 -4.78
CA GLU A 44 4.26 -8.84 -5.78
C GLU A 44 3.44 -8.51 -7.01
N MET A 45 2.81 -7.35 -7.04
CA MET A 45 2.02 -6.96 -8.20
C MET A 45 2.92 -6.57 -9.36
N PRO A 46 2.59 -7.01 -10.59
CA PRO A 46 3.26 -6.47 -11.77
C PRO A 46 2.90 -5.00 -11.95
N ALA A 47 3.71 -4.29 -12.71
CA ALA A 47 3.49 -2.86 -12.91
C ALA A 47 2.13 -2.56 -13.50
N SER A 48 1.65 -3.41 -14.41
CA SER A 48 0.35 -3.19 -15.02
C SER A 48 -0.77 -3.28 -14.01
N VAL A 49 -0.65 -4.22 -13.06
CA VAL A 49 -1.67 -4.36 -12.02
C VAL A 49 -1.60 -3.20 -11.04
N LYS A 50 -0.39 -2.77 -10.70
CA LYS A 50 -0.25 -1.61 -9.82
C LYS A 50 -0.91 -0.38 -10.42
N ALA A 51 -0.71 -0.17 -11.70
CA ALA A 51 -1.31 0.97 -12.38
C ALA A 51 -2.83 0.86 -12.37
N ALA A 52 -3.35 -0.34 -12.60
CA ALA A 52 -4.80 -0.53 -12.63
C ALA A 52 -5.44 -0.29 -11.29
N VAL A 53 -4.74 -0.65 -10.20
CA VAL A 53 -5.24 -0.43 -8.85
C VAL A 53 -5.07 1.02 -8.42
N GLY A 54 -4.13 1.74 -9.03
CA GLY A 54 -3.87 3.11 -8.66
C GLY A 54 -2.71 3.28 -7.71
N ILE A 55 -1.85 2.29 -7.64
CA ILE A 55 -0.65 2.37 -6.81
C ILE A 55 0.36 3.27 -7.51
N ARG A 56 0.90 4.23 -6.80
CA ARG A 56 1.84 5.17 -7.38
C ARG A 56 3.19 5.06 -6.70
N HIS A 57 4.22 5.24 -7.50
CA HIS A 57 5.58 5.25 -6.97
C HIS A 57 6.06 6.69 -6.95
N GLU A 58 6.30 7.19 -5.76
CA GLU A 58 6.76 8.54 -5.64
C GLU A 58 8.20 8.67 -6.04
N TRP A 59 8.97 7.64 -5.77
CA TRP A 59 10.36 7.71 -6.08
C TRP A 59 10.63 7.15 -7.43
N ARG A 60 10.34 7.55 -8.46
CA ARG A 60 10.59 7.02 -9.68
C ARG A 60 11.85 7.30 -10.16
N GLU A 61 12.43 6.69 -10.62
CA GLU A 61 13.61 6.99 -11.10
C GLU A 61 13.58 7.10 -12.50
N ASP A 62 13.30 7.22 -12.99
CA ASP A 62 13.36 7.43 -14.14
C ASP A 62 13.79 7.95 -14.73
N GLU A 63 13.71 7.93 -14.59
CA GLU A 63 13.95 8.35 -15.01
C GLU A 63 14.25 8.58 -15.36
#